data_c7df5e0ee6b4e4e94ae26b1a226888b4
#
_entry.id   c7df5e0ee6b4e4e94ae26b1a226888b4
#
_cell.length_a   1.000
_cell.length_b   1.000
_cell.length_c   1.000
_cell.angle_alpha   90.00
_cell.angle_beta   90.00
_cell.angle_gamma   90.00
#
_symmetry.space_group_name_H-M   'P 1'
#
loop_
_entity.id
_entity.type
_entity.pdbx_description
1 polymer ?
#
loop_
_entity_poly.entity_id
_entity_poly.type
_entity_poly.pdbx_seq_one_letter_code
_entity_poly.pdbx_strand_id
1 'polypeptide(L)'
;MIALTLAELAEATSGELVVGDPETVVLGHCDTDSRKIGSGDIFFAKPGEHDDGHRYLEQVAGRAGLAVVMQPREDLALNQIRVADTVTALSALASYILERQRARGLQVVGITGSNGKTSTKNMLRAILSEVAPTVAPRDSYNNEVGLPLTVLELTPETKFLVLEMGAAGLGSIEKLASWCKPDIGVQLKVGLAHAGAFGGVEQTAKIKAEMMPFITKAAVLNFDDPVVSDFEPLSSVQKVGFGYSDDAGYQLVSASVTIAGTKIQFRYPDGDTKSFALKILGEHQAMNAAAALTVADLLGVERDGAISSLEHLELAERWRMQPILRSDGVLIINDAYNASPDSMRAALQTLATLGRQGHRTVAILGYMAELGEYSNSEHEALGRLVVRYNIDKLYVVGANAKLIHMSATQEGSWDGESELFEDASAAFEAINDKLTSGDIVLVKSSNVSGLRYLGDELAGVA
;
A
#
# COMPACT_ATOMS: atom_id res chain seq x y z
N MET A 1 13.15 -5.76 -17.84
CA MET A 1 14.46 -5.35 -17.24
C MET A 1 15.36 -4.77 -18.33
N ILE A 2 16.43 -4.04 -17.96
CA ILE A 2 17.49 -3.59 -18.88
C ILE A 2 18.33 -4.80 -19.29
N ALA A 3 18.72 -4.87 -20.56
CA ALA A 3 19.58 -5.95 -21.09
C ALA A 3 20.97 -5.91 -20.42
N LEU A 4 21.42 -7.05 -19.92
CA LEU A 4 22.74 -7.25 -19.31
C LEU A 4 23.34 -8.56 -19.78
N THR A 5 24.67 -8.62 -19.92
CA THR A 5 25.39 -9.88 -20.11
C THR A 5 25.41 -10.71 -18.83
N LEU A 6 25.66 -12.02 -18.92
CA LEU A 6 25.86 -12.86 -17.75
C LEU A 6 27.05 -12.40 -16.90
N ALA A 7 28.10 -11.85 -17.54
CA ALA A 7 29.22 -11.24 -16.82
C ALA A 7 28.77 -10.02 -15.99
N GLU A 8 28.02 -9.09 -16.58
CA GLU A 8 27.47 -7.93 -15.86
C GLU A 8 26.53 -8.35 -14.73
N LEU A 9 25.71 -9.40 -14.96
CA LEU A 9 24.80 -9.94 -13.93
C LEU A 9 25.56 -10.58 -12.78
N ALA A 10 26.65 -11.30 -13.05
CA ALA A 10 27.51 -11.86 -12.00
C ALA A 10 28.17 -10.75 -11.18
N GLU A 11 28.70 -9.72 -11.81
CA GLU A 11 29.26 -8.56 -11.13
C GLU A 11 28.21 -7.85 -10.29
N ALA A 12 27.05 -7.51 -10.87
CA ALA A 12 25.97 -6.78 -10.19
C ALA A 12 25.38 -7.55 -9.00
N THR A 13 25.38 -8.87 -9.02
CA THR A 13 24.92 -9.73 -7.92
C THR A 13 26.03 -10.11 -6.93
N SER A 14 27.26 -9.68 -7.17
CA SER A 14 28.46 -10.13 -6.43
C SER A 14 28.59 -11.66 -6.45
N GLY A 15 28.21 -12.29 -7.55
CA GLY A 15 28.15 -13.72 -7.74
C GLY A 15 29.25 -14.24 -8.68
N GLU A 16 29.29 -15.56 -8.82
CA GLU A 16 30.18 -16.28 -9.72
C GLU A 16 29.36 -16.95 -10.83
N LEU A 17 29.67 -16.69 -12.09
CA LEU A 17 29.08 -17.40 -13.22
C LEU A 17 29.59 -18.85 -13.23
N VAL A 18 28.75 -19.81 -12.89
CA VAL A 18 29.10 -21.23 -12.80
C VAL A 18 28.77 -21.97 -14.11
N VAL A 19 27.64 -21.64 -14.73
CA VAL A 19 27.18 -22.23 -16.00
C VAL A 19 26.76 -21.11 -16.93
N GLY A 20 27.28 -21.07 -18.16
CA GLY A 20 26.90 -20.11 -19.19
C GLY A 20 28.10 -19.43 -19.86
N ASP A 21 27.85 -18.79 -21.00
CA ASP A 21 28.82 -17.95 -21.68
C ASP A 21 28.69 -16.51 -21.14
N PRO A 22 29.77 -15.89 -20.62
CA PRO A 22 29.77 -14.52 -20.07
C PRO A 22 29.15 -13.46 -20.99
N GLU A 23 29.28 -13.63 -22.31
CA GLU A 23 28.77 -12.68 -23.33
C GLU A 23 27.27 -12.86 -23.63
N THR A 24 26.64 -13.90 -23.11
CA THR A 24 25.21 -14.12 -23.30
C THR A 24 24.40 -12.99 -22.67
N VAL A 25 23.53 -12.35 -23.46
CA VAL A 25 22.66 -11.25 -23.02
C VAL A 25 21.33 -11.80 -22.53
N VAL A 26 20.89 -11.36 -21.34
CA VAL A 26 19.59 -11.68 -20.77
C VAL A 26 18.77 -10.38 -20.63
N LEU A 27 17.49 -10.44 -21.00
CA LEU A 27 16.57 -9.29 -21.04
C LEU A 27 15.22 -9.59 -20.36
N GLY A 28 15.04 -10.77 -19.80
CA GLY A 28 13.77 -11.24 -19.27
C GLY A 28 13.31 -10.55 -18.00
N HIS A 29 12.11 -10.90 -17.56
CA HIS A 29 11.58 -10.52 -16.28
C HIS A 29 12.32 -11.23 -15.13
N CYS A 30 12.34 -10.65 -13.94
CA CYS A 30 12.90 -11.29 -12.75
C CYS A 30 11.78 -11.68 -11.80
N ASP A 31 11.78 -12.91 -11.29
CA ASP A 31 10.86 -13.31 -10.21
C ASP A 31 11.50 -14.39 -9.32
N THR A 32 10.96 -14.54 -8.12
CA THR A 32 11.28 -15.61 -7.16
C THR A 32 10.25 -16.75 -7.20
N ASP A 33 9.14 -16.58 -7.93
CA ASP A 33 8.09 -17.58 -8.13
C ASP A 33 8.33 -18.32 -9.46
N SER A 34 8.72 -19.60 -9.38
CA SER A 34 8.99 -20.44 -10.56
C SER A 34 7.82 -20.55 -11.55
N ARG A 35 6.58 -20.36 -11.09
CA ARG A 35 5.35 -20.43 -11.91
C ARG A 35 5.22 -19.24 -12.87
N LYS A 36 5.83 -18.09 -12.49
CA LYS A 36 5.80 -16.85 -13.27
C LYS A 36 6.95 -16.74 -14.27
N ILE A 37 7.95 -17.63 -14.18
CA ILE A 37 9.12 -17.60 -15.05
C ILE A 37 8.75 -18.06 -16.46
N GLY A 38 8.96 -17.19 -17.44
CA GLY A 38 8.80 -17.41 -18.87
C GLY A 38 10.12 -17.64 -19.61
N SER A 39 10.04 -17.57 -20.95
CA SER A 39 11.23 -17.75 -21.79
C SER A 39 12.19 -16.56 -21.67
N GLY A 40 13.44 -16.85 -21.31
CA GLY A 40 14.49 -15.83 -21.17
C GLY A 40 14.47 -15.05 -19.86
N ASP A 41 13.55 -15.37 -18.92
CA ASP A 41 13.46 -14.72 -17.63
C ASP A 41 14.58 -15.13 -16.67
N ILE A 42 14.74 -14.35 -15.58
CA ILE A 42 15.72 -14.60 -14.52
C ILE A 42 14.98 -15.11 -13.28
N PHE A 43 15.33 -16.30 -12.85
CA PHE A 43 14.81 -16.91 -11.65
C PHE A 43 15.78 -16.73 -10.47
N PHE A 44 15.29 -16.12 -9.37
CA PHE A 44 16.01 -16.08 -8.11
C PHE A 44 15.53 -17.21 -7.21
N ALA A 45 16.36 -18.24 -7.03
CA ALA A 45 16.05 -19.42 -6.20
C ALA A 45 16.14 -19.07 -4.71
N LYS A 46 15.09 -18.41 -4.19
CA LYS A 46 15.03 -17.93 -2.81
C LYS A 46 14.67 -19.07 -1.86
N PRO A 47 15.44 -19.31 -0.78
CA PRO A 47 15.00 -20.15 0.34
C PRO A 47 13.88 -19.41 1.11
N GLY A 48 12.77 -20.10 1.38
CA GLY A 48 11.65 -19.60 2.19
C GLY A 48 11.48 -20.39 3.48
N GLU A 49 10.61 -19.94 4.37
CA GLU A 49 10.34 -20.62 5.66
C GLU A 49 9.74 -22.03 5.50
N HIS A 50 8.94 -22.24 4.46
CA HIS A 50 8.21 -23.48 4.22
C HIS A 50 8.61 -24.17 2.92
N ASP A 51 9.34 -23.50 2.03
CA ASP A 51 9.71 -24.02 0.72
C ASP A 51 11.02 -23.37 0.23
N ASP A 52 11.79 -24.09 -0.58
CA ASP A 52 13.07 -23.66 -1.12
C ASP A 52 13.01 -23.57 -2.64
N GLY A 53 13.26 -22.37 -3.19
CA GLY A 53 13.27 -22.11 -4.62
C GLY A 53 14.21 -23.00 -5.42
N HIS A 54 15.29 -23.53 -4.81
CA HIS A 54 16.22 -24.45 -5.47
C HIS A 54 15.56 -25.77 -5.93
N ARG A 55 14.45 -26.18 -5.28
CA ARG A 55 13.69 -27.38 -5.70
C ARG A 55 13.05 -27.24 -7.08
N TYR A 56 12.90 -26.02 -7.56
CA TYR A 56 12.22 -25.70 -8.81
C TYR A 56 13.17 -25.45 -9.99
N LEU A 57 14.50 -25.63 -9.81
CA LEU A 57 15.49 -25.41 -10.86
C LEU A 57 15.23 -26.28 -12.11
N GLU A 58 14.86 -27.55 -11.93
CA GLU A 58 14.48 -28.42 -13.05
C GLU A 58 13.25 -27.91 -13.79
N GLN A 59 12.28 -27.37 -13.08
CA GLN A 59 11.05 -26.84 -13.67
C GLN A 59 11.30 -25.60 -14.53
N VAL A 60 12.29 -24.76 -14.19
CA VAL A 60 12.61 -23.55 -14.94
C VAL A 60 13.72 -23.74 -15.98
N ALA A 61 14.49 -24.82 -15.91
CA ALA A 61 15.68 -25.08 -16.76
C ALA A 61 15.39 -25.02 -18.28
N GLY A 62 14.18 -25.39 -18.72
CA GLY A 62 13.82 -25.36 -20.14
C GLY A 62 13.32 -24.03 -20.67
N ARG A 63 13.24 -22.97 -19.81
CA ARG A 63 12.63 -21.69 -20.17
C ARG A 63 13.34 -20.46 -19.59
N ALA A 64 13.88 -20.53 -18.37
CA ALA A 64 14.64 -19.41 -17.81
C ALA A 64 15.93 -19.15 -18.61
N GLY A 65 16.25 -17.87 -18.80
CA GLY A 65 17.52 -17.44 -19.39
C GLY A 65 18.68 -17.53 -18.39
N LEU A 66 18.36 -17.40 -17.09
CA LEU A 66 19.31 -17.46 -15.99
C LEU A 66 18.62 -17.88 -14.69
N ALA A 67 19.33 -18.64 -13.84
CA ALA A 67 18.98 -18.78 -12.42
C ALA A 67 20.10 -18.21 -11.52
N VAL A 68 19.72 -17.41 -10.53
CA VAL A 68 20.59 -16.97 -9.44
C VAL A 68 20.34 -17.88 -8.25
N VAL A 69 21.38 -18.57 -7.80
CA VAL A 69 21.28 -19.71 -6.88
C VAL A 69 22.33 -19.65 -5.78
N MET A 70 22.05 -20.23 -4.63
CA MET A 70 23.05 -20.48 -3.59
C MET A 70 23.73 -21.86 -3.81
N GLN A 71 22.98 -22.82 -4.36
CA GLN A 71 23.44 -24.17 -4.63
C GLN A 71 23.24 -24.49 -6.12
N PRO A 72 24.28 -24.39 -6.95
CA PRO A 72 24.17 -24.64 -8.39
C PRO A 72 23.92 -26.12 -8.70
N ARG A 73 23.28 -26.36 -9.85
CA ARG A 73 23.01 -27.68 -10.46
C ARG A 73 23.62 -27.72 -11.86
N GLU A 74 24.90 -28.03 -11.94
CA GLU A 74 25.67 -28.04 -13.21
C GLU A 74 25.18 -29.09 -14.22
N ASP A 75 24.40 -30.07 -13.76
CA ASP A 75 23.74 -31.08 -14.59
C ASP A 75 22.55 -30.54 -15.40
N LEU A 76 22.07 -29.31 -15.09
CA LEU A 76 20.95 -28.71 -15.81
C LEU A 76 21.42 -27.80 -16.95
N ALA A 77 20.71 -27.85 -18.08
CA ALA A 77 20.91 -26.97 -19.23
C ALA A 77 20.29 -25.57 -18.92
N LEU A 78 20.90 -24.85 -17.98
CA LEU A 78 20.44 -23.55 -17.45
C LEU A 78 21.66 -22.73 -17.06
N ASN A 79 21.72 -21.47 -17.53
CA ASN A 79 22.76 -20.54 -17.05
C ASN A 79 22.59 -20.30 -15.56
N GLN A 80 23.67 -20.30 -14.79
CA GLN A 80 23.60 -20.18 -13.34
C GLN A 80 24.69 -19.26 -12.79
N ILE A 81 24.28 -18.33 -11.95
CA ILE A 81 25.14 -17.48 -11.12
C ILE A 81 25.01 -17.96 -9.69
N ARG A 82 26.13 -18.34 -9.07
CA ARG A 82 26.19 -18.69 -7.65
C ARG A 82 26.40 -17.45 -6.83
N VAL A 83 25.57 -17.26 -5.78
CA VAL A 83 25.63 -16.16 -4.82
C VAL A 83 25.65 -16.70 -3.40
N ALA A 84 26.08 -15.88 -2.43
CA ALA A 84 26.05 -16.23 -1.01
C ALA A 84 24.61 -16.23 -0.44
N ASP A 85 23.78 -15.25 -0.90
CA ASP A 85 22.39 -15.09 -0.50
C ASP A 85 21.60 -14.48 -1.67
N THR A 86 20.50 -15.13 -2.06
CA THR A 86 19.73 -14.73 -3.25
C THR A 86 18.90 -13.46 -3.04
N VAL A 87 18.48 -13.14 -1.80
CA VAL A 87 17.74 -11.90 -1.50
C VAL A 87 18.69 -10.69 -1.50
N THR A 88 19.87 -10.86 -0.95
CA THR A 88 20.94 -9.85 -1.03
C THR A 88 21.37 -9.59 -2.47
N ALA A 89 21.54 -10.66 -3.27
CA ALA A 89 21.87 -10.56 -4.69
C ALA A 89 20.79 -9.85 -5.51
N LEU A 90 19.50 -10.11 -5.19
CA LEU A 90 18.36 -9.44 -5.80
C LEU A 90 18.38 -7.92 -5.53
N SER A 91 18.64 -7.52 -4.29
CA SER A 91 18.77 -6.11 -3.92
C SER A 91 20.01 -5.45 -4.54
N ALA A 92 21.13 -6.18 -4.65
CA ALA A 92 22.36 -5.69 -5.29
C ALA A 92 22.15 -5.43 -6.79
N LEU A 93 21.49 -6.35 -7.50
CA LEU A 93 21.11 -6.17 -8.91
C LEU A 93 20.16 -4.98 -9.08
N ALA A 94 19.16 -4.86 -8.22
CA ALA A 94 18.23 -3.72 -8.25
C ALA A 94 18.98 -2.40 -8.03
N SER A 95 19.90 -2.33 -7.08
CA SER A 95 20.74 -1.14 -6.84
C SER A 95 21.59 -0.80 -8.05
N TYR A 96 22.21 -1.78 -8.69
CA TYR A 96 23.02 -1.60 -9.92
C TYR A 96 22.19 -1.01 -11.06
N ILE A 97 20.99 -1.56 -11.31
CA ILE A 97 20.06 -1.05 -12.33
C ILE A 97 19.62 0.37 -12.00
N LEU A 98 19.30 0.63 -10.72
CA LEU A 98 18.84 1.94 -10.26
C LEU A 98 19.89 3.03 -10.51
N GLU A 99 21.15 2.78 -10.18
CA GLU A 99 22.24 3.73 -10.40
C GLU A 99 22.44 4.02 -11.90
N ARG A 100 22.36 3.01 -12.77
CA ARG A 100 22.41 3.20 -14.23
C ARG A 100 21.25 4.08 -14.75
N GLN A 101 20.06 3.94 -14.16
CA GLN A 101 18.89 4.73 -14.56
C GLN A 101 18.92 6.15 -13.99
N ARG A 102 19.48 6.36 -12.80
CA ARG A 102 19.70 7.70 -12.24
C ARG A 102 20.58 8.55 -13.15
N ALA A 103 21.61 7.97 -13.75
CA ALA A 103 22.46 8.65 -14.73
C ALA A 103 21.66 9.09 -16.00
N ARG A 104 20.46 8.53 -16.24
CA ARG A 104 19.54 8.88 -17.33
C ARG A 104 18.39 9.79 -16.88
N GLY A 105 18.45 10.29 -15.64
CA GLY A 105 17.48 11.25 -15.10
C GLY A 105 16.26 10.61 -14.42
N LEU A 106 16.33 9.34 -14.01
CA LEU A 106 15.29 8.70 -13.20
C LEU A 106 15.10 9.46 -11.89
N GLN A 107 13.84 9.72 -11.52
CA GLN A 107 13.46 10.26 -10.22
C GLN A 107 12.82 9.15 -9.38
N VAL A 108 13.23 9.03 -8.12
CA VAL A 108 12.79 7.96 -7.21
C VAL A 108 11.99 8.55 -6.06
N VAL A 109 10.77 8.07 -5.86
CA VAL A 109 9.91 8.43 -4.74
C VAL A 109 9.75 7.23 -3.81
N GLY A 110 10.06 7.39 -2.52
CA GLY A 110 9.83 6.39 -1.49
C GLY A 110 8.66 6.80 -0.60
N ILE A 111 7.69 5.91 -0.37
CA ILE A 111 6.49 6.19 0.43
C ILE A 111 6.42 5.22 1.60
N THR A 112 6.32 5.74 2.83
CA THR A 112 6.05 4.93 4.02
C THR A 112 5.01 5.58 4.93
N GLY A 113 4.60 4.86 5.96
CA GLY A 113 3.57 5.25 6.92
C GLY A 113 2.81 4.03 7.43
N SER A 114 2.07 4.19 8.51
CA SER A 114 1.20 3.12 9.03
C SER A 114 0.03 2.83 8.08
N ASN A 115 -0.58 3.87 7.53
CA ASN A 115 -1.72 3.80 6.60
C ASN A 115 -1.51 4.72 5.39
N GLY A 116 -2.25 4.50 4.31
CA GLY A 116 -2.28 5.37 3.13
C GLY A 116 -1.23 5.07 2.05
N LYS A 117 -0.20 4.27 2.33
CA LYS A 117 0.93 4.00 1.40
C LYS A 117 0.46 3.59 0.00
N THR A 118 -0.32 2.54 -0.11
CA THR A 118 -0.76 1.99 -1.39
C THR A 118 -1.68 2.96 -2.15
N SER A 119 -2.58 3.65 -1.44
CA SER A 119 -3.45 4.65 -2.07
C SER A 119 -2.64 5.83 -2.61
N THR A 120 -1.71 6.38 -1.83
CA THR A 120 -0.81 7.46 -2.27
C THR A 120 0.07 7.02 -3.45
N LYS A 121 0.65 5.81 -3.39
CA LYS A 121 1.42 5.20 -4.48
C LYS A 121 0.59 5.15 -5.78
N ASN A 122 -0.64 4.68 -5.69
CA ASN A 122 -1.50 4.52 -6.87
C ASN A 122 -1.95 5.87 -7.43
N MET A 123 -2.28 6.85 -6.58
CA MET A 123 -2.58 8.23 -6.99
C MET A 123 -1.38 8.86 -7.69
N LEU A 124 -0.21 8.75 -7.10
CA LEU A 124 1.02 9.28 -7.69
C LEU A 124 1.39 8.58 -8.99
N ARG A 125 1.23 7.25 -9.07
CA ARG A 125 1.42 6.51 -10.32
C ARG A 125 0.49 7.01 -11.42
N ALA A 126 -0.80 7.22 -11.10
CA ALA A 126 -1.77 7.73 -12.07
C ALA A 126 -1.33 9.09 -12.63
N ILE A 127 -0.93 10.01 -11.75
CA ILE A 127 -0.44 11.34 -12.17
C ILE A 127 0.81 11.22 -13.04
N LEU A 128 1.83 10.50 -12.57
CA LEU A 128 3.14 10.47 -13.23
C LEU A 128 3.11 9.70 -14.55
N SER A 129 2.25 8.67 -14.68
CA SER A 129 2.13 7.89 -15.91
C SER A 129 1.55 8.67 -17.09
N GLU A 130 0.79 9.74 -16.85
CA GLU A 130 0.33 10.67 -17.89
C GLU A 130 1.45 11.59 -18.41
N VAL A 131 2.52 11.75 -17.63
CA VAL A 131 3.64 12.63 -17.96
C VAL A 131 4.77 11.87 -18.65
N ALA A 132 5.15 10.70 -18.13
CA ALA A 132 6.24 9.91 -18.66
C ALA A 132 6.18 8.45 -18.17
N PRO A 133 6.94 7.52 -18.81
CA PRO A 133 7.02 6.12 -18.37
C PRO A 133 7.36 6.03 -16.88
N THR A 134 6.45 5.41 -16.12
CA THR A 134 6.47 5.32 -14.66
C THR A 134 6.39 3.86 -14.22
N VAL A 135 7.25 3.46 -13.29
CA VAL A 135 7.21 2.16 -12.63
C VAL A 135 6.77 2.34 -11.17
N ALA A 136 5.84 1.52 -10.73
CA ALA A 136 5.38 1.44 -9.35
C ALA A 136 5.00 0.01 -9.00
N PRO A 137 5.12 -0.44 -7.73
CA PRO A 137 4.80 -1.81 -7.34
C PRO A 137 3.38 -2.19 -7.70
N ARG A 138 3.21 -3.41 -8.20
CA ARG A 138 1.91 -4.08 -8.25
C ARG A 138 1.58 -4.55 -6.83
N ASP A 139 0.32 -4.48 -6.46
CA ASP A 139 -0.10 -4.87 -5.11
C ASP A 139 0.75 -4.20 -4.01
N SER A 140 1.00 -4.92 -2.93
CA SER A 140 1.81 -4.45 -1.79
C SER A 140 3.25 -5.02 -1.84
N TYR A 141 3.94 -4.94 -3.00
CA TYR A 141 5.36 -5.31 -3.14
C TYR A 141 6.25 -4.27 -2.44
N ASN A 142 6.29 -4.32 -1.10
CA ASN A 142 6.86 -3.28 -0.24
C ASN A 142 7.94 -3.79 0.74
N ASN A 143 8.47 -4.99 0.49
CA ASN A 143 9.46 -5.66 1.33
C ASN A 143 10.78 -5.94 0.57
N GLU A 144 11.70 -6.65 1.22
CA GLU A 144 13.05 -6.99 0.71
C GLU A 144 13.08 -7.86 -0.55
N VAL A 145 11.96 -8.38 -0.99
CA VAL A 145 11.81 -9.11 -2.26
C VAL A 145 11.02 -8.28 -3.27
N GLY A 146 9.87 -7.76 -2.86
CA GLY A 146 8.96 -7.04 -3.76
C GLY A 146 9.53 -5.71 -4.25
N LEU A 147 10.26 -4.97 -3.39
CA LEU A 147 10.86 -3.70 -3.79
C LEU A 147 11.94 -3.87 -4.87
N PRO A 148 12.94 -4.76 -4.71
CA PRO A 148 13.90 -5.03 -5.77
C PRO A 148 13.25 -5.53 -7.07
N LEU A 149 12.28 -6.44 -7.00
CA LEU A 149 11.56 -6.92 -8.19
C LEU A 149 10.88 -5.76 -8.95
N THR A 150 10.30 -4.79 -8.23
CA THR A 150 9.73 -3.59 -8.84
C THR A 150 10.80 -2.75 -9.56
N VAL A 151 11.97 -2.57 -8.95
CA VAL A 151 13.10 -1.83 -9.58
C VAL A 151 13.58 -2.55 -10.84
N LEU A 152 13.56 -3.86 -10.87
CA LEU A 152 13.95 -4.65 -12.04
C LEU A 152 12.95 -4.60 -13.21
N GLU A 153 11.77 -3.97 -13.01
CA GLU A 153 10.84 -3.63 -14.11
C GLU A 153 11.28 -2.37 -14.89
N LEU A 154 12.27 -1.62 -14.41
CA LEU A 154 12.77 -0.41 -15.07
C LEU A 154 13.24 -0.70 -16.51
N THR A 155 12.89 0.23 -17.40
CA THR A 155 13.35 0.27 -18.79
C THR A 155 14.21 1.52 -19.02
N PRO A 156 14.98 1.61 -20.12
CA PRO A 156 15.77 2.80 -20.43
C PRO A 156 14.96 4.10 -20.53
N GLU A 157 13.68 4.00 -20.83
CA GLU A 157 12.75 5.12 -21.00
C GLU A 157 12.09 5.56 -19.71
N THR A 158 12.14 4.76 -18.65
CA THR A 158 11.50 5.06 -17.36
C THR A 158 12.05 6.34 -16.76
N LYS A 159 11.15 7.27 -16.40
CA LYS A 159 11.49 8.56 -15.78
C LYS A 159 11.14 8.62 -14.31
N PHE A 160 10.11 7.92 -13.89
CA PHE A 160 9.65 7.91 -12.50
C PHE A 160 9.59 6.48 -11.94
N LEU A 161 10.08 6.35 -10.72
CA LEU A 161 9.97 5.13 -9.92
C LEU A 161 9.32 5.47 -8.59
N VAL A 162 8.17 4.89 -8.32
CA VAL A 162 7.45 5.07 -7.05
C VAL A 162 7.55 3.78 -6.25
N LEU A 163 8.14 3.84 -5.06
CA LEU A 163 8.37 2.68 -4.20
C LEU A 163 7.52 2.80 -2.93
N GLU A 164 6.82 1.71 -2.57
CA GLU A 164 6.15 1.58 -1.29
C GLU A 164 7.07 0.82 -0.32
N MET A 165 7.39 1.41 0.85
CA MET A 165 8.25 0.80 1.85
C MET A 165 7.44 0.35 3.06
N GLY A 166 7.26 -0.96 3.17
CA GLY A 166 6.68 -1.64 4.31
C GLY A 166 7.70 -1.86 5.42
N ALA A 167 7.22 -2.18 6.61
CA ALA A 167 8.08 -2.56 7.74
C ALA A 167 7.57 -3.86 8.38
N ALA A 168 8.47 -4.74 8.70
CA ALA A 168 8.24 -5.91 9.54
C ALA A 168 8.81 -5.74 10.96
N GLY A 169 9.64 -4.71 11.18
CA GLY A 169 10.27 -4.38 12.46
C GLY A 169 11.35 -3.33 12.30
N LEU A 170 12.11 -3.08 13.35
CA LEU A 170 13.24 -2.15 13.36
C LEU A 170 14.30 -2.59 12.33
N GLY A 171 14.85 -1.62 11.58
CA GLY A 171 15.82 -1.85 10.51
C GLY A 171 15.21 -2.24 9.16
N SER A 172 13.88 -2.48 9.10
CA SER A 172 13.23 -2.90 7.84
C SER A 172 13.25 -1.81 6.78
N ILE A 173 12.89 -0.57 7.14
CA ILE A 173 12.86 0.56 6.21
C ILE A 173 14.28 1.03 5.91
N GLU A 174 15.17 1.05 6.91
CA GLU A 174 16.58 1.34 6.72
C GLU A 174 17.20 0.42 5.64
N LYS A 175 16.97 -0.89 5.76
CA LYS A 175 17.45 -1.89 4.80
C LYS A 175 16.97 -1.59 3.37
N LEU A 176 15.71 -1.15 3.20
CA LEU A 176 15.16 -0.80 1.90
C LEU A 176 15.69 0.55 1.40
N ALA A 177 15.69 1.57 2.25
CA ALA A 177 16.04 2.94 1.89
C ALA A 177 17.54 3.11 1.62
N SER A 178 18.40 2.33 2.30
CA SER A 178 19.87 2.46 2.20
C SER A 178 20.41 2.23 0.78
N TRP A 179 19.83 1.30 0.03
CA TRP A 179 20.27 1.03 -1.33
C TRP A 179 19.45 1.79 -2.39
N CYS A 180 18.16 2.06 -2.15
CA CYS A 180 17.35 2.75 -3.16
C CYS A 180 17.43 4.28 -3.06
N LYS A 181 17.81 4.87 -1.90
CA LYS A 181 18.05 6.31 -1.64
C LYS A 181 17.05 7.21 -2.38
N PRO A 182 15.78 7.30 -1.96
CA PRO A 182 14.77 8.04 -2.68
C PRO A 182 15.13 9.53 -2.82
N ASP A 183 14.84 10.12 -3.99
CA ASP A 183 14.96 11.56 -4.21
C ASP A 183 13.95 12.31 -3.35
N ILE A 184 12.71 11.82 -3.34
CA ILE A 184 11.63 12.34 -2.49
C ILE A 184 11.16 11.21 -1.57
N GLY A 185 11.18 11.45 -0.26
CA GLY A 185 10.65 10.55 0.75
C GLY A 185 9.34 11.07 1.31
N VAL A 186 8.28 10.25 1.29
CA VAL A 186 6.95 10.60 1.79
C VAL A 186 6.65 9.87 3.08
N GLN A 187 6.34 10.61 4.13
CA GLN A 187 5.93 10.11 5.45
C GLN A 187 4.45 10.45 5.69
N LEU A 188 3.58 9.44 5.68
CA LEU A 188 2.13 9.66 5.72
C LEU A 188 1.59 9.78 7.14
N LYS A 189 1.78 8.75 7.95
CA LYS A 189 1.24 8.70 9.32
C LYS A 189 2.00 7.68 10.17
N VAL A 190 2.10 7.98 11.48
CA VAL A 190 2.49 7.04 12.52
C VAL A 190 1.26 6.68 13.34
N GLY A 191 0.87 5.40 13.36
CA GLY A 191 -0.32 4.91 14.05
C GLY A 191 -0.14 3.50 14.58
N LEU A 192 -1.25 2.91 15.07
CA LEU A 192 -1.26 1.59 15.71
C LEU A 192 -1.24 0.40 14.74
N ALA A 193 -1.11 0.62 13.42
CA ALA A 193 -0.93 -0.49 12.49
C ALA A 193 0.35 -1.27 12.84
N HIS A 194 0.23 -2.58 13.04
CA HIS A 194 1.32 -3.47 13.46
C HIS A 194 1.92 -3.15 14.86
N ALA A 195 1.23 -2.36 15.70
CA ALA A 195 1.75 -1.92 16.99
C ALA A 195 2.08 -3.10 17.93
N GLY A 196 1.32 -4.20 17.85
CA GLY A 196 1.60 -5.42 18.59
C GLY A 196 2.93 -6.08 18.21
N ALA A 197 3.29 -6.04 16.93
CA ALA A 197 4.56 -6.59 16.45
C ALA A 197 5.73 -5.63 16.71
N PHE A 198 5.49 -4.31 16.72
CA PHE A 198 6.54 -3.30 16.84
C PHE A 198 6.80 -2.85 18.28
N GLY A 199 5.92 -3.14 19.25
CA GLY A 199 6.06 -2.71 20.63
C GLY A 199 5.56 -1.27 20.90
N GLY A 200 4.55 -0.81 20.15
CA GLY A 200 3.86 0.46 20.38
C GLY A 200 4.17 1.57 19.40
N VAL A 201 3.53 2.72 19.62
CA VAL A 201 3.59 3.89 18.72
C VAL A 201 5.00 4.49 18.65
N GLU A 202 5.71 4.58 19.78
CA GLU A 202 7.08 5.12 19.83
C GLU A 202 8.06 4.30 18.98
N GLN A 203 7.93 2.98 19.03
CA GLN A 203 8.77 2.10 18.24
C GLN A 203 8.37 2.17 16.76
N THR A 204 7.08 2.28 16.47
CA THR A 204 6.58 2.52 15.09
C THR A 204 7.14 3.83 14.54
N ALA A 205 7.21 4.89 15.34
CA ALA A 205 7.81 6.17 14.95
C ALA A 205 9.28 6.01 14.55
N LYS A 206 10.09 5.33 15.37
CA LYS A 206 11.51 5.06 15.07
C LYS A 206 11.67 4.30 13.77
N ILE A 207 10.88 3.25 13.57
CA ILE A 207 10.89 2.45 12.34
C ILE A 207 10.53 3.31 11.11
N LYS A 208 9.51 4.18 11.21
CA LYS A 208 9.11 5.03 10.09
C LYS A 208 10.14 6.12 9.79
N ALA A 209 10.83 6.63 10.80
CA ALA A 209 11.91 7.61 10.65
C ALA A 209 13.17 7.03 9.98
N GLU A 210 13.35 5.71 9.90
CA GLU A 210 14.51 5.05 9.29
C GLU A 210 14.77 5.47 7.84
N MET A 211 13.76 5.95 7.10
CA MET A 211 13.96 6.45 5.74
C MET A 211 14.65 7.81 5.69
N MET A 212 14.53 8.63 6.75
CA MET A 212 14.95 10.03 6.75
C MET A 212 16.43 10.26 6.35
N PRO A 213 17.42 9.47 6.83
CA PRO A 213 18.82 9.64 6.48
C PRO A 213 19.16 9.35 5.02
N PHE A 214 18.28 8.69 4.28
CA PHE A 214 18.53 8.21 2.92
C PHE A 214 17.81 9.05 1.84
N ILE A 215 16.98 10.01 2.24
CA ILE A 215 16.32 10.94 1.31
C ILE A 215 17.37 11.92 0.77
N THR A 216 17.33 12.21 -0.54
CA THR A 216 18.39 13.00 -1.17
C THR A 216 17.99 14.42 -1.58
N LYS A 217 16.68 14.71 -1.80
CA LYS A 217 16.21 16.03 -2.24
C LYS A 217 15.14 16.63 -1.33
N ALA A 218 14.01 15.93 -1.12
CA ALA A 218 12.89 16.45 -0.34
C ALA A 218 12.23 15.39 0.54
N ALA A 219 11.92 15.74 1.79
CA ALA A 219 11.12 14.97 2.71
C ALA A 219 9.70 15.58 2.81
N VAL A 220 8.71 14.87 2.28
CA VAL A 220 7.30 15.27 2.27
C VAL A 220 6.63 14.65 3.48
N LEU A 221 6.25 15.48 4.45
CA LEU A 221 5.80 15.09 5.78
C LEU A 221 4.36 15.53 6.04
N ASN A 222 3.56 14.65 6.61
CA ASN A 222 2.22 14.99 7.06
C ASN A 222 2.29 15.85 8.34
N PHE A 223 1.96 17.13 8.25
CA PHE A 223 2.02 18.06 9.37
C PHE A 223 0.80 17.99 10.31
N ASP A 224 -0.23 17.22 9.95
CA ASP A 224 -1.34 16.92 10.86
C ASP A 224 -1.03 15.73 11.79
N ASP A 225 0.05 15.02 11.55
CA ASP A 225 0.55 13.97 12.45
C ASP A 225 1.72 14.55 13.28
N PRO A 226 1.54 14.72 14.62
CA PRO A 226 2.54 15.38 15.46
C PRO A 226 3.87 14.60 15.53
N VAL A 227 3.85 13.28 15.30
CA VAL A 227 5.07 12.48 15.27
C VAL A 227 5.81 12.66 13.96
N VAL A 228 5.08 12.65 12.83
CA VAL A 228 5.67 12.82 11.50
C VAL A 228 6.18 14.23 11.29
N SER A 229 5.47 15.25 11.78
CA SER A 229 5.89 16.66 11.66
C SER A 229 7.22 16.93 12.36
N ASP A 230 7.56 16.16 13.40
CA ASP A 230 8.82 16.25 14.14
C ASP A 230 9.99 15.50 13.47
N PHE A 231 9.75 14.76 12.39
CA PHE A 231 10.86 14.10 11.70
C PHE A 231 11.76 15.12 11.02
N GLU A 232 13.08 14.95 11.22
CA GLU A 232 14.09 15.84 10.67
C GLU A 232 14.92 15.11 9.60
N PRO A 233 14.87 15.58 8.33
CA PRO A 233 15.76 15.08 7.30
C PRO A 233 17.19 15.64 7.49
N LEU A 234 18.14 15.18 6.68
CA LEU A 234 19.47 15.78 6.62
C LEU A 234 19.35 17.28 6.22
N SER A 235 20.26 18.11 6.71
CA SER A 235 20.24 19.57 6.47
C SER A 235 20.33 19.98 4.99
N SER A 236 20.76 19.08 4.12
CA SER A 236 20.78 19.27 2.66
C SER A 236 19.45 18.93 1.98
N VAL A 237 18.49 18.36 2.70
CA VAL A 237 17.20 17.88 2.19
C VAL A 237 16.12 18.88 2.57
N GLN A 238 15.29 19.27 1.62
CA GLN A 238 14.17 20.16 1.87
C GLN A 238 13.09 19.45 2.70
N LYS A 239 12.69 20.04 3.84
CA LYS A 239 11.53 19.60 4.61
C LYS A 239 10.27 20.28 4.05
N VAL A 240 9.28 19.49 3.62
CA VAL A 240 8.05 19.96 2.97
C VAL A 240 6.85 19.40 3.71
N GLY A 241 5.99 20.28 4.24
CA GLY A 241 4.77 19.91 4.94
C GLY A 241 3.55 19.86 4.03
N PHE A 242 2.70 18.84 4.21
CA PHE A 242 1.35 18.79 3.65
C PHE A 242 0.32 18.45 4.75
N GLY A 243 -0.93 18.86 4.56
CA GLY A 243 -2.03 18.59 5.49
C GLY A 243 -2.99 19.75 5.66
N TYR A 244 -3.87 19.66 6.66
CA TYR A 244 -4.79 20.75 7.05
C TYR A 244 -4.09 21.85 7.85
N SER A 245 -2.95 21.53 8.48
CA SER A 245 -2.20 22.48 9.31
C SER A 245 -1.88 23.76 8.53
N ASP A 246 -2.02 24.91 9.20
CA ASP A 246 -1.64 26.21 8.62
C ASP A 246 -0.12 26.32 8.34
N ASP A 247 0.69 25.51 9.02
CA ASP A 247 2.13 25.42 8.81
C ASP A 247 2.50 24.54 7.59
N ALA A 248 1.52 23.82 7.04
CA ALA A 248 1.74 23.03 5.83
C ALA A 248 1.80 23.93 4.60
N GLY A 249 2.94 23.92 3.91
CA GLY A 249 3.10 24.68 2.68
C GLY A 249 2.14 24.21 1.56
N TYR A 250 1.81 22.92 1.55
CA TYR A 250 0.82 22.30 0.67
C TYR A 250 -0.43 21.99 1.51
N GLN A 251 -1.42 22.87 1.43
CA GLN A 251 -2.54 22.85 2.37
C GLN A 251 -3.78 22.18 1.82
N LEU A 252 -4.27 21.17 2.53
CA LEU A 252 -5.61 20.62 2.32
C LEU A 252 -6.62 21.56 3.03
N VAL A 253 -7.26 22.46 2.28
CA VAL A 253 -8.15 23.50 2.82
C VAL A 253 -9.45 22.88 3.30
N SER A 254 -10.03 21.98 2.52
CA SER A 254 -11.25 21.28 2.89
C SER A 254 -11.39 19.95 2.14
N ALA A 255 -12.08 18.99 2.77
CA ALA A 255 -12.56 17.78 2.13
C ALA A 255 -14.01 17.52 2.57
N SER A 256 -14.85 17.06 1.65
CA SER A 256 -16.22 16.66 1.95
C SER A 256 -16.62 15.40 1.17
N VAL A 257 -17.17 14.43 1.88
CA VAL A 257 -17.52 13.11 1.32
C VAL A 257 -19.01 13.09 0.96
N THR A 258 -19.31 12.61 -0.23
CA THR A 258 -20.67 12.30 -0.72
C THR A 258 -20.67 10.90 -1.35
N ILE A 259 -21.84 10.35 -1.67
CA ILE A 259 -21.94 9.06 -2.38
C ILE A 259 -21.25 9.07 -3.76
N ALA A 260 -21.04 10.25 -4.35
CA ALA A 260 -20.37 10.41 -5.64
C ALA A 260 -18.84 10.48 -5.53
N GLY A 261 -18.30 10.55 -4.30
CA GLY A 261 -16.86 10.66 -4.08
C GLY A 261 -16.49 11.70 -3.01
N THR A 262 -15.23 12.12 -3.04
CA THR A 262 -14.66 13.08 -2.08
C THR A 262 -14.31 14.36 -2.81
N LYS A 263 -14.97 15.48 -2.47
CA LYS A 263 -14.64 16.83 -2.98
C LYS A 263 -13.52 17.41 -2.14
N ILE A 264 -12.53 18.01 -2.79
CA ILE A 264 -11.29 18.50 -2.18
C ILE A 264 -11.05 19.93 -2.63
N GLN A 265 -10.58 20.77 -1.69
CA GLN A 265 -9.95 22.05 -1.99
C GLN A 265 -8.52 22.02 -1.47
N PHE A 266 -7.56 22.26 -2.35
CA PHE A 266 -6.12 22.14 -2.09
C PHE A 266 -5.39 23.40 -2.51
N ARG A 267 -4.50 23.92 -1.64
CA ARG A 267 -3.72 25.14 -1.85
C ARG A 267 -2.23 24.81 -1.96
N TYR A 268 -1.61 25.33 -2.98
CA TYR A 268 -0.17 25.26 -3.21
C TYR A 268 0.58 26.38 -2.47
N PRO A 269 1.93 26.29 -2.28
CA PRO A 269 2.71 27.27 -1.51
C PRO A 269 2.68 28.70 -2.08
N ASP A 270 2.45 28.87 -3.38
CA ASP A 270 2.30 30.15 -4.05
C ASP A 270 0.90 30.78 -3.92
N GLY A 271 0.00 30.13 -3.20
CA GLY A 271 -1.39 30.56 -2.99
C GLY A 271 -2.38 30.07 -4.03
N ASP A 272 -1.94 29.43 -5.12
CA ASP A 272 -2.84 28.81 -6.08
C ASP A 272 -3.72 27.78 -5.40
N THR A 273 -5.03 27.85 -5.62
CA THR A 273 -6.01 26.97 -4.95
C THR A 273 -6.85 26.26 -6.01
N LYS A 274 -6.85 24.95 -5.93
CA LYS A 274 -7.58 24.07 -6.83
C LYS A 274 -8.73 23.37 -6.10
N SER A 275 -9.85 23.17 -6.80
CA SER A 275 -11.00 22.41 -6.32
C SER A 275 -11.28 21.28 -7.31
N PHE A 276 -11.39 20.06 -6.82
CA PHE A 276 -11.60 18.86 -7.63
C PHE A 276 -12.34 17.77 -6.83
N ALA A 277 -12.71 16.68 -7.48
CA ALA A 277 -13.39 15.57 -6.85
C ALA A 277 -12.73 14.22 -7.18
N LEU A 278 -12.42 13.44 -6.15
CA LEU A 278 -12.06 12.03 -6.30
C LEU A 278 -13.33 11.19 -6.39
N LYS A 279 -13.34 10.17 -7.22
CA LYS A 279 -14.38 9.12 -7.21
C LYS A 279 -14.26 8.19 -5.99
N ILE A 280 -13.14 8.24 -5.27
CA ILE A 280 -12.84 7.41 -4.10
C ILE A 280 -13.39 8.10 -2.84
N LEU A 281 -14.00 7.30 -1.94
CA LEU A 281 -14.66 7.79 -0.74
C LEU A 281 -13.71 7.94 0.45
N GLY A 282 -13.85 9.03 1.21
CA GLY A 282 -13.24 9.22 2.52
C GLY A 282 -12.29 10.41 2.62
N GLU A 283 -12.37 11.17 3.72
CA GLU A 283 -11.46 12.30 4.02
C GLU A 283 -9.99 11.87 4.04
N HIS A 284 -9.69 10.66 4.53
CA HIS A 284 -8.34 10.13 4.51
C HIS A 284 -7.78 9.95 3.09
N GLN A 285 -8.64 9.82 2.06
CA GLN A 285 -8.20 9.80 0.66
C GLN A 285 -7.83 11.20 0.16
N ALA A 286 -8.46 12.24 0.70
CA ALA A 286 -8.03 13.62 0.43
C ALA A 286 -6.61 13.88 0.95
N MET A 287 -6.26 13.34 2.11
CA MET A 287 -4.89 13.40 2.65
C MET A 287 -3.88 12.65 1.78
N ASN A 288 -4.26 11.47 1.28
CA ASN A 288 -3.43 10.72 0.34
C ASN A 288 -3.23 11.46 -0.99
N ALA A 289 -4.28 12.13 -1.48
CA ALA A 289 -4.21 12.97 -2.68
C ALA A 289 -3.34 14.22 -2.45
N ALA A 290 -3.43 14.85 -1.27
CA ALA A 290 -2.57 15.98 -0.91
C ALA A 290 -1.08 15.58 -0.94
N ALA A 291 -0.73 14.43 -0.38
CA ALA A 291 0.63 13.89 -0.45
C ALA A 291 1.08 13.65 -1.91
N ALA A 292 0.21 13.05 -2.74
CA ALA A 292 0.52 12.77 -4.14
C ALA A 292 0.69 14.06 -4.97
N LEU A 293 -0.18 15.06 -4.78
CA LEU A 293 -0.08 16.37 -5.45
C LEU A 293 1.16 17.15 -5.02
N THR A 294 1.54 17.07 -3.74
CA THR A 294 2.78 17.67 -3.22
C THR A 294 4.00 17.10 -3.94
N VAL A 295 4.07 15.77 -4.06
CA VAL A 295 5.17 15.11 -4.77
C VAL A 295 5.16 15.46 -6.26
N ALA A 296 3.99 15.49 -6.90
CA ALA A 296 3.86 15.83 -8.32
C ALA A 296 4.35 17.26 -8.62
N ASP A 297 3.97 18.24 -7.79
CA ASP A 297 4.43 19.63 -7.91
C ASP A 297 5.95 19.76 -7.74
N LEU A 298 6.53 19.05 -6.74
CA LEU A 298 7.99 18.99 -6.53
C LEU A 298 8.74 18.33 -7.70
N LEU A 299 8.10 17.44 -8.44
CA LEU A 299 8.64 16.83 -9.67
C LEU A 299 8.40 17.68 -10.92
N GLY A 300 7.76 18.85 -10.79
CA GLY A 300 7.48 19.77 -11.89
C GLY A 300 6.33 19.34 -12.78
N VAL A 301 5.42 18.48 -12.31
CA VAL A 301 4.23 18.08 -13.05
C VAL A 301 3.24 19.25 -13.09
N GLU A 302 2.62 19.46 -14.24
CA GLU A 302 1.60 20.50 -14.43
C GLU A 302 0.37 20.20 -13.54
N ARG A 303 -0.08 21.20 -12.76
CA ARG A 303 -1.07 21.04 -11.68
C ARG A 303 -2.44 20.59 -12.18
N ASP A 304 -2.94 21.18 -13.25
CA ASP A 304 -4.27 20.84 -13.79
C ASP A 304 -4.27 19.44 -14.39
N GLY A 305 -3.16 19.00 -15.00
CA GLY A 305 -2.96 17.63 -15.46
C GLY A 305 -2.93 16.63 -14.32
N ALA A 306 -2.21 16.94 -13.23
CA ALA A 306 -2.17 16.12 -12.02
C ALA A 306 -3.56 15.95 -11.39
N ILE A 307 -4.33 17.02 -11.32
CA ILE A 307 -5.70 17.01 -10.80
C ILE A 307 -6.62 16.18 -11.70
N SER A 308 -6.56 16.41 -13.02
CA SER A 308 -7.35 15.65 -14.00
C SER A 308 -7.09 14.14 -13.88
N SER A 309 -5.83 13.73 -13.69
CA SER A 309 -5.49 12.32 -13.48
C SER A 309 -6.16 11.73 -12.23
N LEU A 310 -6.26 12.50 -11.14
CA LEU A 310 -6.93 12.09 -9.91
C LEU A 310 -8.47 12.02 -10.06
N GLU A 311 -9.08 12.95 -10.79
CA GLU A 311 -10.52 12.95 -11.04
C GLU A 311 -10.99 11.77 -11.90
N HIS A 312 -10.11 11.29 -12.79
CA HIS A 312 -10.38 10.13 -13.63
C HIS A 312 -10.03 8.79 -12.95
N LEU A 313 -9.33 8.81 -11.82
CA LEU A 313 -8.96 7.60 -11.09
C LEU A 313 -10.21 6.94 -10.48
N GLU A 314 -10.65 5.83 -11.08
CA GLU A 314 -11.87 5.14 -10.65
C GLU A 314 -11.63 4.26 -9.41
N LEU A 315 -10.65 3.38 -9.46
CA LEU A 315 -10.29 2.49 -8.36
C LEU A 315 -8.80 2.21 -8.41
N ALA A 316 -8.12 2.57 -7.32
CA ALA A 316 -6.68 2.34 -7.23
C ALA A 316 -6.35 0.85 -6.96
N GLU A 317 -7.19 0.15 -6.19
CA GLU A 317 -7.00 -1.25 -5.80
C GLU A 317 -8.28 -1.85 -5.22
N ARG A 318 -8.55 -3.13 -5.49
CA ARG A 318 -9.72 -3.85 -4.95
C ARG A 318 -9.69 -3.86 -3.41
N TRP A 319 -10.89 -3.82 -2.83
CA TRP A 319 -11.12 -3.92 -1.38
C TRP A 319 -10.49 -2.80 -0.53
N ARG A 320 -10.27 -1.62 -1.15
CA ARG A 320 -9.80 -0.41 -0.47
C ARG A 320 -10.76 0.74 -0.68
N MET A 321 -11.72 0.90 0.23
CA MET A 321 -12.84 1.85 0.11
C MET A 321 -13.54 1.75 -1.26
N GLN A 322 -13.62 0.53 -1.79
CA GLN A 322 -14.19 0.25 -3.12
C GLN A 322 -15.72 0.41 -3.09
N PRO A 323 -16.29 1.44 -3.73
CA PRO A 323 -17.73 1.58 -3.83
C PRO A 323 -18.27 0.69 -4.95
N ILE A 324 -19.29 -0.10 -4.66
CA ILE A 324 -19.99 -0.95 -5.63
C ILE A 324 -21.49 -0.70 -5.45
N LEU A 325 -22.12 -0.10 -6.45
CA LEU A 325 -23.56 0.15 -6.45
C LEU A 325 -24.29 -1.06 -7.02
N ARG A 326 -25.11 -1.71 -6.20
CA ARG A 326 -25.99 -2.82 -6.62
C ARG A 326 -27.14 -2.30 -7.50
N SER A 327 -27.70 -3.18 -8.32
CA SER A 327 -28.82 -2.86 -9.20
C SER A 327 -30.10 -2.49 -8.43
N ASP A 328 -30.22 -2.91 -7.17
CA ASP A 328 -31.35 -2.59 -6.28
C ASP A 328 -31.16 -1.26 -5.52
N GLY A 329 -30.04 -0.56 -5.74
CA GLY A 329 -29.75 0.73 -5.14
C GLY A 329 -29.03 0.69 -3.79
N VAL A 330 -28.51 -0.46 -3.36
CA VAL A 330 -27.63 -0.61 -2.19
C VAL A 330 -26.20 -0.25 -2.59
N LEU A 331 -25.53 0.61 -1.82
CA LEU A 331 -24.12 0.92 -2.00
C LEU A 331 -23.26 0.08 -1.05
N ILE A 332 -22.48 -0.84 -1.59
CA ILE A 332 -21.47 -1.59 -0.82
C ILE A 332 -20.13 -0.88 -0.91
N ILE A 333 -19.52 -0.56 0.23
CA ILE A 333 -18.15 -0.05 0.34
C ILE A 333 -17.29 -1.20 0.86
N ASN A 334 -16.59 -1.90 -0.06
CA ASN A 334 -15.70 -2.99 0.32
C ASN A 334 -14.31 -2.44 0.65
N ASP A 335 -13.95 -2.48 1.95
CA ASP A 335 -12.66 -2.02 2.50
C ASP A 335 -11.97 -3.12 3.33
N ALA A 336 -12.16 -4.37 2.93
CA ALA A 336 -11.73 -5.54 3.70
C ALA A 336 -10.38 -6.14 3.21
N TYR A 337 -9.51 -5.35 2.58
CA TYR A 337 -8.14 -5.76 2.29
C TYR A 337 -7.28 -5.83 3.54
N ASN A 338 -7.38 -4.83 4.43
CA ASN A 338 -6.69 -4.81 5.72
C ASN A 338 -7.44 -3.93 6.73
N ALA A 339 -7.18 -4.14 8.02
CA ALA A 339 -7.76 -3.37 9.10
C ALA A 339 -6.72 -3.04 10.18
N SER A 340 -6.67 -1.77 10.56
CA SER A 340 -5.97 -1.24 11.72
C SER A 340 -6.89 -0.28 12.46
N PRO A 341 -6.66 0.04 13.74
CA PRO A 341 -7.52 0.94 14.48
C PRO A 341 -7.79 2.27 13.76
N ASP A 342 -6.76 2.92 13.22
CA ASP A 342 -6.89 4.17 12.48
C ASP A 342 -7.71 4.02 11.20
N SER A 343 -7.48 2.94 10.44
CA SER A 343 -8.20 2.71 9.19
C SER A 343 -9.67 2.34 9.43
N MET A 344 -9.98 1.62 10.50
CA MET A 344 -11.34 1.31 10.92
C MET A 344 -12.09 2.59 11.34
N ARG A 345 -11.45 3.46 12.13
CA ARG A 345 -12.01 4.76 12.53
C ARG A 345 -12.31 5.64 11.31
N ALA A 346 -11.38 5.73 10.35
CA ALA A 346 -11.55 6.53 9.13
C ALA A 346 -12.70 6.00 8.24
N ALA A 347 -12.81 4.68 8.10
CA ALA A 347 -13.90 4.06 7.34
C ALA A 347 -15.27 4.28 8.00
N LEU A 348 -15.38 4.10 9.34
CA LEU A 348 -16.60 4.38 10.09
C LEU A 348 -16.98 5.86 10.06
N GLN A 349 -16.00 6.78 10.13
CA GLN A 349 -16.25 8.21 9.97
C GLN A 349 -16.82 8.53 8.59
N THR A 350 -16.30 7.89 7.54
CA THR A 350 -16.84 8.01 6.18
C THR A 350 -18.29 7.52 6.12
N LEU A 351 -18.57 6.34 6.67
CA LEU A 351 -19.93 5.78 6.73
C LEU A 351 -20.89 6.70 7.49
N ALA A 352 -20.49 7.19 8.65
CA ALA A 352 -21.28 8.14 9.45
C ALA A 352 -21.54 9.48 8.73
N THR A 353 -20.56 9.96 7.95
CA THR A 353 -20.72 11.18 7.15
C THR A 353 -21.79 11.00 6.07
N LEU A 354 -21.81 9.83 5.45
CA LEU A 354 -22.85 9.48 4.46
C LEU A 354 -24.22 9.28 5.13
N GLY A 355 -24.27 8.68 6.32
CA GLY A 355 -25.48 8.54 7.12
C GLY A 355 -26.15 9.89 7.43
N ARG A 356 -25.35 10.91 7.79
CA ARG A 356 -25.86 12.28 8.03
C ARG A 356 -26.47 12.93 6.78
N GLN A 357 -26.28 12.36 5.59
CA GLN A 357 -26.90 12.79 4.35
C GLN A 357 -28.26 12.12 4.09
N GLY A 358 -28.77 11.34 5.05
CA GLY A 358 -30.09 10.70 4.99
C GLY A 358 -30.07 9.24 4.53
N HIS A 359 -28.90 8.60 4.51
CA HIS A 359 -28.75 7.19 4.18
C HIS A 359 -28.76 6.31 5.43
N ARG A 360 -29.40 5.17 5.38
CA ARG A 360 -29.28 4.14 6.42
C ARG A 360 -27.89 3.51 6.31
N THR A 361 -27.22 3.39 7.45
CA THR A 361 -25.81 2.93 7.54
C THR A 361 -25.72 1.54 8.13
N VAL A 362 -24.96 0.66 7.46
CA VAL A 362 -24.71 -0.71 7.90
C VAL A 362 -23.20 -0.93 7.96
N ALA A 363 -22.69 -1.33 9.11
CA ALA A 363 -21.29 -1.71 9.28
C ALA A 363 -21.17 -3.23 9.44
N ILE A 364 -20.38 -3.88 8.59
CA ILE A 364 -20.02 -5.30 8.68
C ILE A 364 -18.54 -5.35 9.03
N LEU A 365 -18.23 -5.65 10.29
CA LEU A 365 -16.89 -5.53 10.83
C LEU A 365 -16.33 -6.88 11.26
N GLY A 366 -15.06 -7.11 10.95
CA GLY A 366 -14.31 -8.27 11.41
C GLY A 366 -13.08 -7.91 12.24
N TYR A 367 -12.26 -8.91 12.48
CA TYR A 367 -11.08 -8.83 13.32
C TYR A 367 -9.99 -7.94 12.76
N MET A 368 -9.33 -7.16 13.63
CA MET A 368 -8.09 -6.44 13.37
C MET A 368 -6.91 -7.30 13.84
N ALA A 369 -6.12 -7.81 12.89
CA ALA A 369 -4.94 -8.63 13.17
C ALA A 369 -3.74 -7.78 13.64
N GLU A 370 -2.71 -8.46 14.20
CA GLU A 370 -1.39 -7.90 14.50
C GLU A 370 -1.36 -6.76 15.55
N LEU A 371 -2.39 -6.69 16.40
CA LEU A 371 -2.49 -5.68 17.46
C LEU A 371 -1.84 -6.12 18.78
N GLY A 372 -1.50 -7.42 18.95
CA GLY A 372 -0.91 -7.93 20.19
C GLY A 372 -1.73 -7.58 21.42
N GLU A 373 -1.12 -6.98 22.44
CA GLU A 373 -1.76 -6.58 23.68
C GLU A 373 -2.86 -5.51 23.50
N TYR A 374 -2.81 -4.71 22.43
CA TYR A 374 -3.82 -3.71 22.13
C TYR A 374 -5.10 -4.27 21.53
N SER A 375 -5.13 -5.58 21.17
CA SER A 375 -6.26 -6.17 20.45
C SER A 375 -7.59 -5.98 21.16
N ASN A 376 -7.68 -6.32 22.42
CA ASN A 376 -8.94 -6.24 23.17
C ASN A 376 -9.44 -4.79 23.29
N SER A 377 -8.57 -3.88 23.73
CA SER A 377 -8.92 -2.47 23.93
C SER A 377 -9.35 -1.78 22.62
N GLU A 378 -8.69 -2.08 21.49
CA GLU A 378 -9.03 -1.47 20.20
C GLU A 378 -10.32 -2.04 19.61
N HIS A 379 -10.61 -3.35 19.78
CA HIS A 379 -11.89 -3.91 19.37
C HIS A 379 -13.06 -3.36 20.20
N GLU A 380 -12.88 -3.20 21.52
CA GLU A 380 -13.87 -2.54 22.37
C GLU A 380 -14.08 -1.08 22.00
N ALA A 381 -12.98 -0.32 21.78
CA ALA A 381 -13.04 1.06 21.37
C ALA A 381 -13.80 1.23 20.07
N LEU A 382 -13.63 0.29 19.12
CA LEU A 382 -14.33 0.29 17.84
C LEU A 382 -15.85 0.11 18.01
N GLY A 383 -16.30 -0.82 18.86
CA GLY A 383 -17.73 -1.00 19.16
C GLY A 383 -18.36 0.27 19.77
N ARG A 384 -17.67 0.90 20.73
CA ARG A 384 -18.11 2.21 21.29
C ARG A 384 -18.14 3.30 20.20
N LEU A 385 -17.24 3.25 19.23
CA LEU A 385 -17.19 4.22 18.13
C LEU A 385 -18.37 4.08 17.17
N VAL A 386 -18.80 2.86 16.87
CA VAL A 386 -20.02 2.59 16.06
C VAL A 386 -21.22 3.30 16.70
N VAL A 387 -21.38 3.18 18.01
CA VAL A 387 -22.45 3.85 18.77
C VAL A 387 -22.33 5.36 18.71
N ARG A 388 -21.15 5.92 18.97
CA ARG A 388 -20.90 7.38 18.94
C ARG A 388 -21.13 7.99 17.56
N TYR A 389 -20.90 7.23 16.50
CA TYR A 389 -21.16 7.65 15.13
C TYR A 389 -22.60 7.44 14.70
N ASN A 390 -23.44 6.89 15.57
CA ASN A 390 -24.84 6.60 15.31
C ASN A 390 -25.05 5.78 14.03
N ILE A 391 -24.28 4.71 13.88
CA ILE A 391 -24.43 3.75 12.77
C ILE A 391 -25.71 2.94 13.04
N ASP A 392 -26.61 2.82 12.08
CA ASP A 392 -27.94 2.23 12.28
C ASP A 392 -27.89 0.72 12.54
N LYS A 393 -26.96 -0.01 11.89
CA LYS A 393 -26.83 -1.46 12.03
C LYS A 393 -25.38 -1.90 12.08
N LEU A 394 -25.06 -2.77 13.03
CA LEU A 394 -23.75 -3.38 13.17
C LEU A 394 -23.84 -4.90 13.03
N TYR A 395 -23.10 -5.45 12.10
CA TYR A 395 -22.87 -6.89 11.97
C TYR A 395 -21.41 -7.18 12.26
N VAL A 396 -21.14 -8.06 13.21
CA VAL A 396 -19.79 -8.49 13.58
C VAL A 396 -19.59 -9.92 13.14
N VAL A 397 -18.49 -10.21 12.46
CA VAL A 397 -18.21 -11.54 11.90
C VAL A 397 -16.93 -12.11 12.48
N GLY A 398 -17.05 -13.32 13.02
CA GLY A 398 -15.96 -14.09 13.61
C GLY A 398 -15.77 -13.88 15.11
N ALA A 399 -15.48 -14.98 15.82
CA ALA A 399 -15.34 -15.01 17.27
C ALA A 399 -14.25 -14.05 17.81
N ASN A 400 -13.19 -13.82 17.03
CA ASN A 400 -12.09 -12.92 17.40
C ASN A 400 -12.50 -11.43 17.41
N ALA A 401 -13.59 -11.08 16.72
CA ALA A 401 -14.14 -9.73 16.66
C ALA A 401 -15.23 -9.46 17.68
N LYS A 402 -15.66 -10.45 18.49
CA LYS A 402 -16.81 -10.38 19.40
C LYS A 402 -16.83 -9.18 20.34
N LEU A 403 -15.65 -8.65 20.72
CA LEU A 403 -15.55 -7.48 21.61
C LEU A 403 -16.14 -6.21 20.97
N ILE A 404 -16.16 -6.10 19.63
CA ILE A 404 -16.83 -5.02 18.93
C ILE A 404 -18.34 -5.06 19.21
N HIS A 405 -18.96 -6.24 19.03
CA HIS A 405 -20.37 -6.46 19.32
C HIS A 405 -20.71 -6.22 20.81
N MET A 406 -19.92 -6.83 21.71
CA MET A 406 -20.17 -6.73 23.15
C MET A 406 -20.10 -5.28 23.66
N SER A 407 -19.11 -4.51 23.22
CA SER A 407 -18.98 -3.12 23.65
C SER A 407 -20.05 -2.21 23.05
N ALA A 408 -20.48 -2.44 21.80
CA ALA A 408 -21.59 -1.71 21.20
C ALA A 408 -22.92 -1.95 21.94
N THR A 409 -23.23 -3.20 22.29
CA THR A 409 -24.50 -3.56 22.98
C THR A 409 -24.53 -3.13 24.45
N GLN A 410 -23.38 -2.82 25.05
CA GLN A 410 -23.31 -2.29 26.43
C GLN A 410 -23.54 -0.77 26.52
N GLU A 411 -23.49 -0.05 25.42
CA GLU A 411 -23.74 1.39 25.37
C GLU A 411 -25.25 1.67 25.39
N GLY A 412 -25.79 2.05 26.54
CA GLY A 412 -27.24 2.17 26.80
C GLY A 412 -27.98 3.30 26.09
N SER A 413 -27.36 4.11 25.24
CA SER A 413 -27.95 5.22 24.50
C SER A 413 -27.99 5.01 23.00
N TRP A 414 -27.75 3.81 22.52
CA TRP A 414 -27.72 3.52 21.09
C TRP A 414 -29.05 2.92 20.62
N ASP A 415 -29.68 3.57 19.66
CA ASP A 415 -30.92 3.11 19.04
C ASP A 415 -30.67 2.10 17.90
N GLY A 416 -29.37 1.86 17.53
CA GLY A 416 -28.99 0.88 16.52
C GLY A 416 -29.02 -0.55 17.06
N GLU A 417 -28.80 -1.50 16.17
CA GLU A 417 -28.80 -2.91 16.50
C GLU A 417 -27.49 -3.60 16.12
N SER A 418 -27.05 -4.53 16.95
CA SER A 418 -25.87 -5.34 16.67
C SER A 418 -26.18 -6.84 16.70
N GLU A 419 -25.64 -7.56 15.71
CA GLU A 419 -25.67 -9.01 15.62
C GLU A 419 -24.27 -9.58 15.42
N LEU A 420 -23.97 -10.74 16.03
CA LEU A 420 -22.69 -11.44 15.91
C LEU A 420 -22.90 -12.75 15.12
N PHE A 421 -22.09 -12.97 14.11
CA PHE A 421 -22.07 -14.16 13.27
C PHE A 421 -20.79 -14.95 13.44
N GLU A 422 -20.86 -16.27 13.34
CA GLU A 422 -19.72 -17.16 13.45
C GLU A 422 -18.75 -16.99 12.29
N ASP A 423 -19.30 -16.88 11.06
CA ASP A 423 -18.54 -16.78 9.81
C ASP A 423 -19.24 -15.91 8.74
N ALA A 424 -18.58 -15.76 7.60
CA ALA A 424 -19.06 -14.95 6.48
C ALA A 424 -20.31 -15.52 5.82
N SER A 425 -20.47 -16.84 5.76
CA SER A 425 -21.63 -17.50 5.13
C SER A 425 -22.92 -17.24 5.94
N ALA A 426 -22.84 -17.45 7.26
CA ALA A 426 -23.97 -17.14 8.15
C ALA A 426 -24.34 -15.66 8.12
N ALA A 427 -23.32 -14.78 8.01
CA ALA A 427 -23.56 -13.35 7.86
C ALA A 427 -24.25 -13.01 6.52
N PHE A 428 -23.82 -13.60 5.41
CA PHE A 428 -24.44 -13.38 4.10
C PHE A 428 -25.92 -13.75 4.09
N GLU A 429 -26.23 -14.98 4.54
CA GLU A 429 -27.62 -15.48 4.60
C GLU A 429 -28.54 -14.59 5.47
N ALA A 430 -28.00 -14.04 6.55
CA ALA A 430 -28.76 -13.21 7.48
C ALA A 430 -28.94 -11.75 6.99
N ILE A 431 -28.00 -11.22 6.18
CA ILE A 431 -27.88 -9.80 5.87
C ILE A 431 -28.45 -9.47 4.49
N ASN A 432 -28.16 -10.30 3.47
CA ASN A 432 -28.43 -9.96 2.07
C ASN A 432 -29.88 -9.51 1.81
N ASP A 433 -30.86 -10.23 2.35
CA ASP A 433 -32.28 -9.94 2.16
C ASP A 433 -32.83 -8.82 3.08
N LYS A 434 -32.01 -8.34 4.03
CA LYS A 434 -32.36 -7.21 4.92
C LYS A 434 -31.89 -5.87 4.39
N LEU A 435 -31.05 -5.87 3.36
CA LEU A 435 -30.57 -4.65 2.71
C LEU A 435 -31.64 -4.10 1.77
N THR A 436 -31.79 -2.77 1.79
CA THR A 436 -32.79 -2.07 1.00
C THR A 436 -32.18 -0.92 0.21
N SER A 437 -32.86 -0.50 -0.85
CA SER A 437 -32.40 0.63 -1.67
C SER A 437 -32.10 1.87 -0.83
N GLY A 438 -30.96 2.47 -1.05
CA GLY A 438 -30.47 3.63 -0.29
C GLY A 438 -29.60 3.27 0.91
N ASP A 439 -29.50 1.99 1.28
CA ASP A 439 -28.55 1.55 2.31
C ASP A 439 -27.11 1.75 1.85
N ILE A 440 -26.24 2.16 2.78
CA ILE A 440 -24.79 2.19 2.59
C ILE A 440 -24.16 1.18 3.55
N VAL A 441 -23.48 0.21 2.97
CA VAL A 441 -22.88 -0.92 3.69
C VAL A 441 -21.35 -0.81 3.64
N LEU A 442 -20.71 -0.68 4.79
CA LEU A 442 -19.25 -0.79 4.91
C LEU A 442 -18.87 -2.21 5.31
N VAL A 443 -18.02 -2.87 4.53
CA VAL A 443 -17.42 -4.17 4.88
C VAL A 443 -15.93 -3.97 5.16
N LYS A 444 -15.48 -4.26 6.41
CA LYS A 444 -14.08 -4.04 6.77
C LYS A 444 -13.54 -5.05 7.79
N SER A 445 -12.37 -5.60 7.46
CA SER A 445 -11.61 -6.50 8.33
C SER A 445 -10.16 -6.62 7.87
N SER A 446 -9.31 -7.26 8.68
CA SER A 446 -8.02 -7.74 8.22
C SER A 446 -8.18 -8.85 7.17
N ASN A 447 -7.18 -8.98 6.30
CA ASN A 447 -7.15 -9.94 5.19
C ASN A 447 -7.45 -11.39 5.64
N VAL A 448 -6.90 -11.80 6.77
CA VAL A 448 -7.06 -13.15 7.35
C VAL A 448 -8.52 -13.51 7.69
N SER A 449 -9.39 -12.51 7.86
CA SER A 449 -10.81 -12.74 8.16
C SER A 449 -11.64 -13.09 6.92
N GLY A 450 -11.10 -12.85 5.71
CA GLY A 450 -11.78 -13.18 4.45
C GLY A 450 -13.01 -12.35 4.09
N LEU A 451 -13.39 -11.33 4.88
CA LEU A 451 -14.63 -10.56 4.64
C LEU A 451 -14.65 -9.79 3.32
N ARG A 452 -13.50 -9.63 2.64
CA ARG A 452 -13.48 -9.07 1.29
C ARG A 452 -14.33 -9.87 0.30
N TYR A 453 -14.40 -11.19 0.47
CA TYR A 453 -15.24 -12.06 -0.37
C TYR A 453 -16.73 -11.91 -0.01
N LEU A 454 -17.05 -11.77 1.27
CA LEU A 454 -18.42 -11.41 1.69
C LEU A 454 -18.85 -10.06 1.08
N GLY A 455 -17.95 -9.08 1.06
CA GLY A 455 -18.20 -7.78 0.42
C GLY A 455 -18.46 -7.89 -1.08
N ASP A 456 -17.71 -8.73 -1.78
CA ASP A 456 -17.90 -8.99 -3.22
C ASP A 456 -19.22 -9.75 -3.46
N GLU A 457 -19.56 -10.74 -2.63
CA GLU A 457 -20.78 -11.53 -2.72
C GLU A 457 -22.03 -10.67 -2.46
N LEU A 458 -22.01 -9.84 -1.39
CA LEU A 458 -23.08 -8.87 -1.13
C LEU A 458 -23.24 -7.85 -2.26
N ALA A 459 -22.17 -7.50 -2.94
CA ALA A 459 -22.18 -6.60 -4.08
C ALA A 459 -22.62 -7.27 -5.40
N GLY A 460 -22.70 -8.60 -5.44
CA GLY A 460 -23.03 -9.37 -6.64
C GLY A 460 -21.92 -9.37 -7.71
N VAL A 461 -20.66 -9.27 -7.30
CA VAL A 461 -19.46 -9.24 -8.19
C VAL A 461 -18.47 -10.36 -7.88
N ALA A 462 -18.90 -11.39 -7.14
CA ALA A 462 -18.12 -12.57 -6.76
C ALA A 462 -17.94 -13.55 -7.92
#